data_60a4c8d41f37a3bb316184832c1ce103
#
_entry.id   60a4c8d41f37a3bb316184832c1ce103
#
_cell.length_a   1.000
_cell.length_b   1.000
_cell.length_c   1.000
_cell.angle_alpha   90.00
_cell.angle_beta   90.00
_cell.angle_gamma   90.00
#
_symmetry.space_group_name_H-M   'P 1'
#
loop_
_entity.id
_entity.type
_entity.pdbx_description
1 polymer ?
#
loop_
_entity_poly.entity_id
_entity_poly.type
_entity_poly.pdbx_seq_one_letter_code
_entity_poly.pdbx_strand_id
1 'polypeptide(L)'
;PEDARGIAIVGTRRATSYGRLVARKLAEELAGRGITVVSGMAPGIDTAAHRGALAAGRTVAVLGTGLGRPYPAGSARLLEEITAHGAVISEFPWEREGSKWSFPRRNRIIAGLSRGVVVVEAPERSGALITADIALEQGKEIFAVPGPITSETSRGTNRLIQEGAKPVTCVADILEEFPDLAAHRPEDKGMAMKLGPEEERVYSALGGDPLTAEEIAERTGLPYATVARVLLELSLAGIVEETP
;
A
#
# COMPACT_ATOMS: atom_id res chain seq x y z
N PRO A 1 -17.97 -0.82 7.68
CA PRO A 1 -17.40 -1.71 6.69
C PRO A 1 -15.94 -1.35 6.43
N GLU A 2 -15.10 -2.36 6.19
CA GLU A 2 -13.65 -2.25 6.04
C GLU A 2 -13.24 -1.22 4.96
N ASP A 3 -13.95 -1.17 3.84
CA ASP A 3 -13.64 -0.26 2.73
C ASP A 3 -13.90 1.24 3.01
N ALA A 4 -14.57 1.60 4.12
CA ALA A 4 -14.73 2.99 4.53
C ALA A 4 -13.38 3.66 4.94
N ARG A 5 -12.33 2.88 5.08
CA ARG A 5 -10.96 3.28 5.41
C ARG A 5 -10.02 3.22 4.21
N GLY A 6 -10.54 3.42 3.00
CA GLY A 6 -9.76 3.31 1.79
C GLY A 6 -8.77 4.47 1.61
N ILE A 7 -7.55 4.16 1.17
CA ILE A 7 -6.57 5.12 0.62
C ILE A 7 -6.26 4.70 -0.81
N ALA A 8 -6.38 5.63 -1.75
CA ALA A 8 -6.02 5.35 -3.13
C ALA A 8 -4.51 5.51 -3.34
N ILE A 9 -3.91 4.60 -4.11
CA ILE A 9 -2.54 4.73 -4.61
C ILE A 9 -2.59 4.66 -6.12
N VAL A 10 -2.18 5.73 -6.78
CA VAL A 10 -2.23 5.86 -8.24
C VAL A 10 -0.93 6.41 -8.80
N GLY A 11 -0.73 6.24 -10.11
CA GLY A 11 0.43 6.82 -10.77
C GLY A 11 0.56 6.42 -12.23
N THR A 12 1.76 6.66 -12.77
CA THR A 12 2.06 6.39 -14.17
C THR A 12 2.03 4.90 -14.50
N ARG A 13 1.57 4.60 -15.71
CA ARG A 13 1.64 3.24 -16.29
C ARG A 13 3.08 2.80 -16.61
N ARG A 14 3.99 3.75 -16.81
CA ARG A 14 5.41 3.55 -17.12
C ARG A 14 6.26 3.89 -15.89
N ALA A 15 5.96 3.22 -14.77
CA ALA A 15 6.64 3.44 -13.51
C ALA A 15 8.11 3.01 -13.55
N THR A 16 8.96 3.79 -12.88
CA THR A 16 10.34 3.41 -12.63
C THR A 16 10.43 2.26 -11.62
N SER A 17 11.62 1.69 -11.43
CA SER A 17 11.83 0.71 -10.36
C SER A 17 11.61 1.32 -8.98
N TYR A 18 12.04 2.59 -8.78
CA TYR A 18 11.78 3.36 -7.59
C TYR A 18 10.28 3.53 -7.32
N GLY A 19 9.51 4.01 -8.30
CA GLY A 19 8.08 4.21 -8.14
C GLY A 19 7.32 2.93 -7.81
N ARG A 20 7.68 1.81 -8.46
CA ARG A 20 7.09 0.50 -8.13
C ARG A 20 7.43 0.04 -6.71
N LEU A 21 8.67 0.25 -6.27
CA LEU A 21 9.10 -0.09 -4.91
C LEU A 21 8.34 0.73 -3.88
N VAL A 22 8.27 2.06 -4.06
CA VAL A 22 7.55 2.97 -3.15
C VAL A 22 6.06 2.65 -3.10
N ALA A 23 5.41 2.46 -4.26
CA ALA A 23 3.99 2.10 -4.30
C ALA A 23 3.70 0.80 -3.58
N ARG A 24 4.57 -0.22 -3.78
CA ARG A 24 4.44 -1.51 -3.09
C ARG A 24 4.60 -1.36 -1.58
N LYS A 25 5.65 -0.66 -1.13
CA LYS A 25 5.94 -0.48 0.30
C LYS A 25 4.82 0.29 1.01
N LEU A 26 4.38 1.43 0.47
CA LEU A 26 3.27 2.21 1.04
C LEU A 26 1.99 1.39 1.10
N ALA A 27 1.68 0.63 0.04
CA ALA A 27 0.49 -0.22 -0.01
C ALA A 27 0.54 -1.37 1.01
N GLU A 28 1.68 -2.02 1.17
CA GLU A 28 1.91 -3.08 2.13
C GLU A 28 1.75 -2.57 3.57
N GLU A 29 2.38 -1.45 3.91
CA GLU A 29 2.26 -0.85 5.23
C GLU A 29 0.84 -0.36 5.56
N LEU A 30 0.12 0.24 4.59
CA LEU A 30 -1.28 0.65 4.78
C LEU A 30 -2.18 -0.57 4.99
N ALA A 31 -2.04 -1.58 4.14
CA ALA A 31 -2.85 -2.80 4.22
C ALA A 31 -2.59 -3.57 5.52
N GLY A 32 -1.35 -3.66 5.98
CA GLY A 32 -0.96 -4.25 7.26
C GLY A 32 -1.55 -3.52 8.48
N ARG A 33 -1.98 -2.27 8.30
CA ARG A 33 -2.72 -1.50 9.32
C ARG A 33 -4.25 -1.60 9.17
N GLY A 34 -4.75 -2.52 8.33
CA GLY A 34 -6.18 -2.69 8.07
C GLY A 34 -6.80 -1.57 7.23
N ILE A 35 -5.99 -0.82 6.50
CA ILE A 35 -6.44 0.23 5.57
C ILE A 35 -6.55 -0.37 4.17
N THR A 36 -7.73 -0.30 3.57
CA THR A 36 -7.95 -0.83 2.22
C THR A 36 -7.23 0.03 1.18
N VAL A 37 -6.37 -0.58 0.38
CA VAL A 37 -5.73 0.11 -0.74
C VAL A 37 -6.64 0.05 -1.97
N VAL A 38 -7.00 1.22 -2.50
CA VAL A 38 -7.85 1.34 -3.70
C VAL A 38 -6.97 1.73 -4.89
N SER A 39 -7.10 1.04 -6.01
CA SER A 39 -6.38 1.44 -7.22
C SER A 39 -7.08 0.98 -8.51
N GLY A 40 -6.50 1.32 -9.66
CA GLY A 40 -7.16 1.18 -10.95
C GLY A 40 -6.73 0.00 -11.80
N MET A 41 -5.92 -0.91 -11.30
CA MET A 41 -5.45 -2.08 -12.04
C MET A 41 -4.60 -1.76 -13.28
N ALA A 42 -4.21 -0.50 -13.51
CA ALA A 42 -3.33 -0.15 -14.62
C ALA A 42 -1.92 -0.74 -14.44
N PRO A 43 -1.18 -1.00 -15.54
CA PRO A 43 0.25 -1.32 -15.43
C PRO A 43 0.99 -0.24 -14.63
N GLY A 44 2.12 -0.58 -14.01
CA GLY A 44 2.97 0.37 -13.29
C GLY A 44 2.58 0.52 -11.83
N ILE A 45 2.27 1.74 -11.40
CA ILE A 45 2.01 2.06 -9.99
C ILE A 45 0.81 1.29 -9.43
N ASP A 46 -0.32 1.27 -10.14
CA ASP A 46 -1.54 0.61 -9.65
C ASP A 46 -1.30 -0.89 -9.40
N THR A 47 -0.65 -1.57 -10.34
CA THR A 47 -0.30 -2.99 -10.19
C THR A 47 0.67 -3.21 -9.01
N ALA A 48 1.64 -2.31 -8.80
CA ALA A 48 2.58 -2.40 -7.68
C ALA A 48 1.86 -2.20 -6.35
N ALA A 49 0.93 -1.25 -6.28
CA ALA A 49 0.10 -1.00 -5.10
C ALA A 49 -0.76 -2.20 -4.74
N HIS A 50 -1.47 -2.81 -5.71
CA HIS A 50 -2.25 -4.02 -5.45
C HIS A 50 -1.39 -5.16 -4.91
N ARG A 51 -0.22 -5.40 -5.49
CA ARG A 51 0.70 -6.46 -5.04
C ARG A 51 1.24 -6.20 -3.62
N GLY A 52 1.54 -4.94 -3.29
CA GLY A 52 1.94 -4.57 -1.93
C GLY A 52 0.82 -4.83 -0.93
N ALA A 53 -0.38 -4.36 -1.23
CA ALA A 53 -1.53 -4.54 -0.35
C ALA A 53 -1.90 -6.02 -0.13
N LEU A 54 -1.81 -6.86 -1.17
CA LEU A 54 -2.07 -8.30 -1.07
C LEU A 54 -1.08 -9.04 -0.17
N ALA A 55 0.12 -8.50 0.04
CA ALA A 55 1.10 -9.10 0.94
C ALA A 55 0.72 -8.98 2.42
N ALA A 56 -0.10 -7.97 2.78
CA ALA A 56 -0.37 -7.66 4.19
C ALA A 56 -1.87 -7.43 4.51
N GLY A 57 -2.76 -7.42 3.52
CA GLY A 57 -4.16 -7.16 3.77
C GLY A 57 -5.02 -7.00 2.52
N ARG A 58 -5.90 -6.00 2.53
CA ARG A 58 -7.01 -5.86 1.59
C ARG A 58 -6.76 -4.80 0.52
N THR A 59 -7.19 -5.09 -0.72
CA THR A 59 -7.20 -4.11 -1.80
C THR A 59 -8.47 -4.18 -2.63
N VAL A 60 -8.87 -3.03 -3.21
CA VAL A 60 -10.01 -2.91 -4.12
C VAL A 60 -9.53 -2.40 -5.47
N ALA A 61 -9.76 -3.20 -6.50
CA ALA A 61 -9.48 -2.82 -7.88
C ALA A 61 -10.74 -2.27 -8.54
N VAL A 62 -10.65 -1.05 -9.05
CA VAL A 62 -11.73 -0.44 -9.83
C VAL A 62 -11.36 -0.55 -11.31
N LEU A 63 -12.18 -1.18 -12.14
CA LEU A 63 -11.88 -1.37 -13.56
C LEU A 63 -12.50 -0.26 -14.42
N GLY A 64 -11.76 0.15 -15.45
CA GLY A 64 -12.27 1.00 -16.53
C GLY A 64 -12.88 0.22 -17.70
N THR A 65 -13.15 -1.08 -17.48
CA THR A 65 -13.74 -2.04 -18.40
C THR A 65 -14.82 -2.83 -17.69
N GLY A 66 -15.64 -3.58 -18.40
CA GLY A 66 -16.49 -4.59 -17.79
C GLY A 66 -15.68 -5.73 -17.16
N LEU A 67 -16.26 -6.41 -16.18
CA LEU A 67 -15.59 -7.51 -15.46
C LEU A 67 -15.27 -8.70 -16.37
N GLY A 68 -16.00 -8.91 -17.44
CA GLY A 68 -15.73 -9.95 -18.45
C GLY A 68 -14.58 -9.60 -19.42
N ARG A 69 -14.11 -8.34 -19.41
CA ARG A 69 -13.04 -7.84 -20.29
C ARG A 69 -11.97 -7.07 -19.51
N PRO A 70 -11.33 -7.69 -18.50
CA PRO A 70 -10.37 -6.97 -17.65
C PRO A 70 -9.17 -6.45 -18.42
N TYR A 71 -8.70 -5.27 -18.04
CA TYR A 71 -7.49 -4.66 -18.59
C TYR A 71 -6.47 -4.41 -17.48
N PRO A 72 -5.19 -4.71 -17.74
CA PRO A 72 -4.59 -5.32 -18.93
C PRO A 72 -4.90 -6.82 -19.08
N ALA A 73 -4.91 -7.33 -20.32
CA ALA A 73 -5.31 -8.72 -20.62
C ALA A 73 -4.49 -9.80 -19.87
N GLY A 74 -3.24 -9.50 -19.48
CA GLY A 74 -2.38 -10.42 -18.73
C GLY A 74 -2.58 -10.40 -17.20
N SER A 75 -3.61 -9.74 -16.69
CA SER A 75 -3.80 -9.51 -15.24
C SER A 75 -4.70 -10.53 -14.54
N ALA A 76 -5.11 -11.62 -15.22
CA ALA A 76 -6.08 -12.59 -14.68
C ALA A 76 -5.67 -13.11 -13.28
N ARG A 77 -4.42 -13.54 -13.13
CA ARG A 77 -3.91 -14.04 -11.86
C ARG A 77 -4.00 -12.98 -10.73
N LEU A 78 -3.61 -11.74 -11.01
CA LEU A 78 -3.71 -10.66 -10.02
C LEU A 78 -5.16 -10.33 -9.67
N LEU A 79 -6.09 -10.42 -10.64
CA LEU A 79 -7.51 -10.25 -10.39
C LEU A 79 -8.07 -11.34 -9.48
N GLU A 80 -7.67 -12.60 -9.69
CA GLU A 80 -8.04 -13.70 -8.82
C GLU A 80 -7.54 -13.49 -7.39
N GLU A 81 -6.27 -13.11 -7.24
CA GLU A 81 -5.66 -12.78 -5.94
C GLU A 81 -6.39 -11.61 -5.24
N ILE A 82 -6.74 -10.53 -5.98
CA ILE A 82 -7.51 -9.40 -5.45
C ILE A 82 -8.92 -9.85 -5.04
N THR A 83 -9.57 -10.68 -5.84
CA THR A 83 -10.93 -11.16 -5.54
C THR A 83 -10.97 -12.01 -4.28
N ALA A 84 -9.91 -12.76 -4.00
CA ALA A 84 -9.79 -13.60 -2.81
C ALA A 84 -9.59 -12.78 -1.51
N HIS A 85 -8.91 -11.61 -1.59
CA HIS A 85 -8.51 -10.82 -0.43
C HIS A 85 -9.13 -9.42 -0.40
N GLY A 86 -10.02 -9.10 -1.34
CA GLY A 86 -10.57 -7.78 -1.50
C GLY A 86 -11.79 -7.75 -2.39
N ALA A 87 -11.80 -6.84 -3.36
CA ALA A 87 -12.87 -6.74 -4.34
C ALA A 87 -12.36 -6.22 -5.69
N VAL A 88 -13.01 -6.69 -6.75
CA VAL A 88 -12.86 -6.13 -8.10
C VAL A 88 -14.22 -5.58 -8.50
N ILE A 89 -14.28 -4.30 -8.81
CA ILE A 89 -15.54 -3.61 -9.13
C ILE A 89 -15.47 -2.88 -10.47
N SER A 90 -16.61 -2.72 -11.10
CA SER A 90 -16.78 -1.93 -12.31
C SER A 90 -18.19 -1.35 -12.41
N GLU A 91 -18.31 -0.15 -12.98
CA GLU A 91 -19.60 0.44 -13.36
C GLU A 91 -20.01 0.09 -14.79
N PHE A 92 -19.15 -0.58 -15.55
CA PHE A 92 -19.37 -0.87 -16.95
C PHE A 92 -20.07 -2.23 -17.14
N PRO A 93 -20.90 -2.38 -18.18
CA PRO A 93 -21.47 -3.69 -18.52
C PRO A 93 -20.41 -4.77 -18.70
N TRP A 94 -20.76 -6.03 -18.43
CA TRP A 94 -19.86 -7.18 -18.35
C TRP A 94 -18.84 -7.28 -19.50
N GLU A 95 -19.32 -7.16 -20.76
CA GLU A 95 -18.47 -7.30 -21.96
C GLU A 95 -17.86 -5.98 -22.45
N ARG A 96 -17.97 -4.89 -21.70
CA ARG A 96 -17.47 -3.57 -22.13
C ARG A 96 -15.95 -3.55 -22.18
N GLU A 97 -15.39 -3.30 -23.35
CA GLU A 97 -13.97 -3.04 -23.55
C GLU A 97 -13.55 -1.65 -23.05
N GLY A 98 -12.26 -1.52 -22.71
CA GLY A 98 -11.68 -0.25 -22.30
C GLY A 98 -11.60 0.77 -23.45
N SER A 99 -11.80 2.03 -23.14
CA SER A 99 -11.68 3.11 -24.08
C SER A 99 -10.96 4.32 -23.43
N LYS A 100 -10.54 5.28 -24.27
CA LYS A 100 -9.92 6.53 -23.77
C LYS A 100 -10.80 7.28 -22.79
N TRP A 101 -12.11 7.08 -22.84
CA TRP A 101 -13.10 7.74 -21.99
C TRP A 101 -13.43 6.95 -20.73
N SER A 102 -13.40 5.62 -20.78
CA SER A 102 -13.79 4.79 -19.65
C SER A 102 -12.78 4.86 -18.51
N PHE A 103 -11.48 4.96 -18.79
CA PHE A 103 -10.45 5.04 -17.76
C PHE A 103 -10.53 6.33 -16.92
N PRO A 104 -10.60 7.55 -17.51
CA PRO A 104 -10.81 8.76 -16.72
C PRO A 104 -12.15 8.77 -15.96
N ARG A 105 -13.23 8.28 -16.58
CA ARG A 105 -14.53 8.19 -15.94
C ARG A 105 -14.51 7.30 -14.70
N ARG A 106 -13.81 6.19 -14.75
CA ARG A 106 -13.62 5.27 -13.61
C ARG A 106 -12.90 5.93 -12.43
N ASN A 107 -11.97 6.86 -12.68
CA ASN A 107 -11.14 7.45 -11.62
C ASN A 107 -11.96 8.14 -10.52
N ARG A 108 -13.16 8.66 -10.83
CA ARG A 108 -14.07 9.21 -9.83
C ARG A 108 -14.51 8.19 -8.77
N ILE A 109 -14.54 6.91 -9.15
CA ILE A 109 -14.88 5.82 -8.22
C ILE A 109 -13.69 5.51 -7.32
N ILE A 110 -12.46 5.54 -7.86
CA ILE A 110 -11.24 5.40 -7.06
C ILE A 110 -11.20 6.50 -6.00
N ALA A 111 -11.36 7.76 -6.41
CA ALA A 111 -11.40 8.90 -5.50
C ALA A 111 -12.55 8.77 -4.48
N GLY A 112 -13.75 8.43 -4.94
CA GLY A 112 -14.95 8.32 -4.09
C GLY A 112 -14.87 7.23 -3.02
N LEU A 113 -14.19 6.13 -3.30
CA LEU A 113 -13.97 5.04 -2.34
C LEU A 113 -12.84 5.32 -1.35
N SER A 114 -12.12 6.42 -1.52
CA SER A 114 -10.92 6.72 -0.73
C SER A 114 -11.11 7.97 0.13
N ARG A 115 -10.41 8.00 1.25
CA ARG A 115 -10.29 9.16 2.13
C ARG A 115 -9.28 10.17 1.57
N GLY A 116 -8.23 9.66 0.93
CA GLY A 116 -7.19 10.43 0.27
C GLY A 116 -6.58 9.67 -0.91
N VAL A 117 -5.87 10.39 -1.76
CA VAL A 117 -5.22 9.86 -2.96
C VAL A 117 -3.72 10.14 -2.92
N VAL A 118 -2.92 9.10 -2.97
CA VAL A 118 -1.46 9.15 -3.05
C VAL A 118 -1.04 8.99 -4.51
N VAL A 119 -0.37 10.01 -5.06
CA VAL A 119 0.24 9.96 -6.39
C VAL A 119 1.72 9.67 -6.24
N VAL A 120 2.18 8.49 -6.70
CA VAL A 120 3.56 8.03 -6.48
C VAL A 120 4.51 8.52 -7.56
N GLU A 121 4.14 8.39 -8.81
CA GLU A 121 4.84 8.95 -9.96
C GLU A 121 3.84 9.41 -11.01
N ALA A 122 4.05 10.58 -11.57
CA ALA A 122 3.22 11.13 -12.65
C ALA A 122 4.01 12.11 -13.52
N PRO A 123 4.15 11.90 -14.83
CA PRO A 123 4.51 12.95 -15.75
C PRO A 123 3.47 14.09 -15.74
N GLU A 124 3.82 15.28 -16.25
CA GLU A 124 2.92 16.45 -16.30
C GLU A 124 1.55 16.18 -16.94
N ARG A 125 1.49 15.25 -17.90
CA ARG A 125 0.27 14.86 -18.59
C ARG A 125 -0.07 13.41 -18.27
N SER A 126 -0.36 13.13 -17.02
CA SER A 126 -0.68 11.78 -16.52
C SER A 126 -2.16 11.63 -16.19
N GLY A 127 -2.72 10.46 -16.51
CA GLY A 127 -4.07 10.11 -16.04
C GLY A 127 -4.20 10.02 -14.52
N ALA A 128 -3.10 9.88 -13.80
CA ALA A 128 -3.10 9.91 -12.33
C ALA A 128 -3.39 11.31 -11.79
N LEU A 129 -2.96 12.37 -12.49
CA LEU A 129 -3.28 13.74 -12.11
C LEU A 129 -4.79 14.03 -12.25
N ILE A 130 -5.46 13.45 -13.26
CA ILE A 130 -6.92 13.50 -13.37
C ILE A 130 -7.59 12.90 -12.13
N THR A 131 -7.02 11.84 -11.56
CA THR A 131 -7.55 11.24 -10.33
C THR A 131 -7.37 12.19 -9.14
N ALA A 132 -6.23 12.87 -9.06
CA ALA A 132 -5.96 13.87 -8.02
C ALA A 132 -6.93 15.06 -8.14
N ASP A 133 -7.14 15.59 -9.35
CA ASP A 133 -8.08 16.68 -9.60
C ASP A 133 -9.50 16.31 -9.16
N ILE A 134 -9.98 15.13 -9.58
CA ILE A 134 -11.31 14.63 -9.19
C ILE A 134 -11.42 14.42 -7.66
N ALA A 135 -10.36 13.94 -7.03
CA ALA A 135 -10.35 13.75 -5.59
C ALA A 135 -10.40 15.09 -4.84
N LEU A 136 -9.68 16.10 -5.32
CA LEU A 136 -9.74 17.46 -4.80
C LEU A 136 -11.15 18.05 -4.92
N GLU A 137 -11.81 17.90 -6.09
CA GLU A 137 -13.21 18.30 -6.30
C GLU A 137 -14.18 17.61 -5.34
N GLN A 138 -13.85 16.38 -4.90
CA GLN A 138 -14.60 15.62 -3.91
C GLN A 138 -14.23 15.95 -2.45
N GLY A 139 -13.37 16.94 -2.22
CA GLY A 139 -12.89 17.31 -0.87
C GLY A 139 -12.03 16.26 -0.20
N LYS A 140 -11.26 15.51 -0.99
CA LYS A 140 -10.32 14.49 -0.48
C LYS A 140 -8.92 15.04 -0.35
N GLU A 141 -8.16 14.50 0.60
CA GLU A 141 -6.74 14.82 0.76
C GLU A 141 -5.90 14.29 -0.40
N ILE A 142 -4.99 15.12 -0.88
CA ILE A 142 -4.05 14.77 -1.95
C ILE A 142 -2.64 14.67 -1.38
N PHE A 143 -2.03 13.54 -1.66
CA PHE A 143 -0.66 13.23 -1.28
C PHE A 143 0.18 12.99 -2.51
N ALA A 144 1.45 13.40 -2.47
CA ALA A 144 2.36 13.19 -3.58
C ALA A 144 3.75 12.74 -3.09
N VAL A 145 4.29 11.72 -3.72
CA VAL A 145 5.65 11.27 -3.43
C VAL A 145 6.63 12.21 -4.14
N PRO A 146 7.55 12.88 -3.42
CA PRO A 146 8.56 13.71 -4.03
C PRO A 146 9.56 12.88 -4.83
N GLY A 147 10.10 13.45 -5.88
CA GLY A 147 11.11 12.79 -6.68
C GLY A 147 12.12 13.76 -7.30
N PRO A 148 13.18 13.23 -7.95
CA PRO A 148 14.21 14.07 -8.54
C PRO A 148 13.64 15.05 -9.56
N ILE A 149 14.05 16.32 -9.48
CA ILE A 149 13.62 17.39 -10.41
C ILE A 149 14.03 17.11 -11.87
N THR A 150 15.01 16.24 -12.07
CA THR A 150 15.49 15.82 -13.39
C THR A 150 14.66 14.67 -13.98
N SER A 151 13.80 14.03 -13.18
CA SER A 151 12.96 12.91 -13.62
C SER A 151 11.64 13.41 -14.22
N GLU A 152 11.34 12.97 -15.43
CA GLU A 152 10.05 13.26 -16.08
C GLU A 152 8.86 12.71 -15.27
N THR A 153 9.02 11.53 -14.66
CA THR A 153 7.95 10.89 -13.88
C THR A 153 7.69 11.57 -12.53
N SER A 154 8.55 12.48 -12.10
CA SER A 154 8.39 13.23 -10.86
C SER A 154 7.83 14.64 -11.07
N ARG A 155 7.74 15.11 -12.31
CA ARG A 155 7.28 16.49 -12.59
C ARG A 155 5.87 16.74 -12.10
N GLY A 156 4.95 15.82 -12.36
CA GLY A 156 3.57 15.95 -11.93
C GLY A 156 3.40 15.85 -10.41
N THR A 157 4.10 14.95 -9.74
CA THR A 157 4.04 14.85 -8.27
C THR A 157 4.68 16.04 -7.58
N ASN A 158 5.85 16.51 -8.05
CA ASN A 158 6.48 17.72 -7.53
C ASN A 158 5.60 18.97 -7.75
N ARG A 159 4.88 19.04 -8.88
CA ARG A 159 3.90 20.10 -9.15
C ARG A 159 2.71 20.02 -8.17
N LEU A 160 2.14 18.83 -7.92
CA LEU A 160 1.09 18.68 -6.93
C LEU A 160 1.53 19.18 -5.54
N ILE A 161 2.78 18.90 -5.12
CA ILE A 161 3.34 19.40 -3.87
C ILE A 161 3.38 20.93 -3.88
N GLN A 162 3.82 21.56 -4.97
CA GLN A 162 3.82 23.03 -5.10
C GLN A 162 2.42 23.63 -5.06
N GLU A 163 1.40 22.88 -5.51
CA GLU A 163 -0.01 23.25 -5.49
C GLU A 163 -0.70 22.95 -4.14
N GLY A 164 0.04 22.41 -3.15
CA GLY A 164 -0.45 22.19 -1.80
C GLY A 164 -0.72 20.73 -1.42
N ALA A 165 -0.46 19.76 -2.30
CA ALA A 165 -0.53 18.37 -1.92
C ALA A 165 0.53 18.04 -0.85
N LYS A 166 0.16 17.26 0.17
CA LYS A 166 1.09 16.87 1.23
C LYS A 166 2.17 15.92 0.68
N PRO A 167 3.47 16.24 0.86
CA PRO A 167 4.54 15.33 0.47
C PRO A 167 4.52 14.07 1.34
N VAL A 168 4.74 12.91 0.71
CA VAL A 168 4.77 11.61 1.40
C VAL A 168 6.14 10.96 1.23
N THR A 169 6.79 10.70 2.35
CA THR A 169 8.04 9.96 2.46
C THR A 169 7.86 8.63 3.17
N CYS A 170 6.82 8.51 3.99
CA CYS A 170 6.42 7.30 4.70
C CYS A 170 4.90 7.28 4.95
N VAL A 171 4.38 6.16 5.46
CA VAL A 171 2.94 6.03 5.76
C VAL A 171 2.48 6.97 6.88
N ALA A 172 3.38 7.33 7.81
CA ALA A 172 3.04 8.26 8.89
C ALA A 172 2.55 9.60 8.34
N ASP A 173 3.15 10.12 7.26
CA ASP A 173 2.74 11.39 6.62
C ASP A 173 1.28 11.35 6.15
N ILE A 174 0.78 10.17 5.72
CA ILE A 174 -0.61 9.96 5.31
C ILE A 174 -1.51 9.91 6.54
N LEU A 175 -1.09 9.17 7.57
CA LEU A 175 -1.90 8.92 8.76
C LEU A 175 -2.06 10.16 9.65
N GLU A 176 -1.15 11.13 9.58
CA GLU A 176 -1.29 12.41 10.27
C GLU A 176 -2.59 13.14 9.88
N GLU A 177 -3.04 13.03 8.61
CA GLU A 177 -4.29 13.62 8.16
C GLU A 177 -5.55 12.80 8.57
N PHE A 178 -5.34 11.58 9.04
CA PHE A 178 -6.42 10.66 9.41
C PHE A 178 -6.18 10.02 10.78
N PRO A 179 -6.34 10.77 11.89
CA PRO A 179 -6.10 10.24 13.24
C PRO A 179 -6.93 9.00 13.58
N ASP A 180 -8.13 8.88 13.01
CA ASP A 180 -9.00 7.72 13.16
C ASP A 180 -8.45 6.46 12.47
N LEU A 181 -7.73 6.63 11.36
CA LEU A 181 -7.02 5.53 10.70
C LEU A 181 -5.74 5.17 11.47
N ALA A 182 -5.03 6.15 12.00
CA ALA A 182 -3.83 5.95 12.80
C ALA A 182 -4.11 5.18 14.11
N ALA A 183 -5.24 5.46 14.74
CA ALA A 183 -5.68 4.80 15.98
C ALA A 183 -6.16 3.36 15.76
N HIS A 184 -6.47 3.00 14.52
CA HIS A 184 -6.93 1.66 14.20
C HIS A 184 -5.71 0.72 14.05
N ARG A 185 -5.49 -0.09 15.09
CA ARG A 185 -4.73 -1.33 14.93
C ARG A 185 -5.72 -2.40 14.49
N PRO A 186 -5.48 -3.15 13.39
CA PRO A 186 -6.24 -4.36 13.15
C PRO A 186 -6.18 -5.17 14.45
N GLU A 187 -7.33 -5.58 14.98
CA GLU A 187 -7.31 -6.71 15.89
C GLU A 187 -6.52 -7.80 15.17
N ASP A 188 -5.51 -8.36 15.80
CA ASP A 188 -4.63 -9.39 15.27
C ASP A 188 -5.44 -10.59 14.72
N LYS A 189 -5.99 -10.44 13.51
CA LYS A 189 -6.68 -11.48 12.76
C LYS A 189 -5.73 -12.17 11.78
N GLY A 190 -4.52 -12.41 12.20
CA GLY A 190 -3.67 -13.15 11.31
C GLY A 190 -2.26 -13.27 11.83
N MET A 191 -2.01 -14.43 12.38
CA MET A 191 -0.79 -14.90 13.01
C MET A 191 -0.52 -14.26 14.39
N ALA A 192 -1.48 -14.38 15.31
CA ALA A 192 -1.11 -14.79 16.64
C ALA A 192 -0.52 -16.21 16.53
N MET A 193 0.69 -16.31 15.99
CA MET A 193 1.56 -17.36 16.45
C MET A 193 1.53 -17.16 17.97
N LYS A 194 0.92 -18.10 18.70
CA LYS A 194 0.94 -18.06 20.15
C LYS A 194 2.40 -18.20 20.50
N LEU A 195 3.06 -17.06 20.65
CA LEU A 195 4.44 -17.04 21.13
C LEU A 195 4.42 -17.78 22.45
N GLY A 196 5.21 -18.80 22.58
CA GLY A 196 5.41 -19.43 23.86
C GLY A 196 6.04 -18.44 24.84
N PRO A 197 6.08 -18.75 26.13
CA PRO A 197 6.60 -17.84 27.15
C PRO A 197 8.05 -17.37 26.90
N GLU A 198 8.86 -18.18 26.24
CA GLU A 198 10.26 -17.86 25.89
C GLU A 198 10.32 -16.92 24.69
N GLU A 199 9.51 -17.18 23.65
CA GLU A 199 9.41 -16.35 22.44
C GLU A 199 8.87 -14.96 22.78
N GLU A 200 7.86 -14.88 23.64
CA GLU A 200 7.28 -13.61 24.08
C GLU A 200 8.29 -12.76 24.88
N ARG A 201 9.13 -13.40 25.72
CA ARG A 201 10.20 -12.71 26.46
C ARG A 201 11.28 -12.18 25.52
N VAL A 202 11.71 -12.98 24.53
CA VAL A 202 12.70 -12.57 23.55
C VAL A 202 12.14 -11.43 22.67
N TYR A 203 10.91 -11.57 22.17
CA TYR A 203 10.27 -10.56 21.35
C TYR A 203 10.07 -9.24 22.09
N SER A 204 9.65 -9.29 23.36
CA SER A 204 9.48 -8.10 24.19
C SER A 204 10.80 -7.41 24.56
N ALA A 205 11.92 -8.13 24.54
CA ALA A 205 13.23 -7.56 24.79
C ALA A 205 13.82 -6.85 23.56
N LEU A 206 13.31 -7.16 22.36
CA LEU A 206 13.66 -6.47 21.11
C LEU A 206 12.98 -5.10 21.13
N GLY A 207 13.80 -4.04 21.32
CA GLY A 207 13.38 -2.66 21.20
C GLY A 207 13.47 -2.16 19.76
N GLY A 208 13.45 -0.84 19.58
CA GLY A 208 13.66 -0.19 18.27
C GLY A 208 15.11 -0.22 17.76
N ASP A 209 16.08 -0.57 18.61
CA ASP A 209 17.50 -0.62 18.28
C ASP A 209 17.96 -2.05 18.01
N PRO A 210 18.92 -2.28 17.09
CA PRO A 210 19.52 -3.57 16.87
C PRO A 210 20.22 -4.09 18.14
N LEU A 211 19.99 -5.35 18.48
CA LEU A 211 20.58 -6.01 19.65
C LEU A 211 21.26 -7.31 19.23
N THR A 212 22.36 -7.63 19.88
CA THR A 212 23.00 -8.94 19.73
C THR A 212 22.26 -10.02 20.54
N ALA A 213 22.44 -11.28 20.18
CA ALA A 213 21.86 -12.41 20.91
C ALA A 213 22.34 -12.46 22.37
N GLU A 214 23.57 -12.00 22.65
CA GLU A 214 24.13 -11.89 23.99
C GLU A 214 23.39 -10.83 24.81
N GLU A 215 23.15 -9.65 24.26
CA GLU A 215 22.43 -8.58 24.94
C GLU A 215 20.96 -8.98 25.22
N ILE A 216 20.35 -9.73 24.31
CA ILE A 216 19.00 -10.27 24.51
C ILE A 216 19.01 -11.33 25.62
N ALA A 217 20.03 -12.19 25.66
CA ALA A 217 20.17 -13.18 26.73
C ALA A 217 20.32 -12.52 28.11
N GLU A 218 21.10 -11.45 28.22
CA GLU A 218 21.23 -10.68 29.46
C GLU A 218 19.92 -10.02 29.87
N ARG A 219 19.21 -9.38 28.94
CA ARG A 219 17.93 -8.70 29.22
C ARG A 219 16.81 -9.67 29.63
N THR A 220 16.77 -10.83 28.98
CA THR A 220 15.71 -11.82 29.20
C THR A 220 16.02 -12.78 30.35
N GLY A 221 17.30 -12.94 30.72
CA GLY A 221 17.75 -13.97 31.66
C GLY A 221 17.61 -15.40 31.10
N LEU A 222 17.48 -15.55 29.79
CA LEU A 222 17.41 -16.85 29.11
C LEU A 222 18.80 -17.31 28.70
N PRO A 223 19.05 -18.63 28.65
CA PRO A 223 20.30 -19.18 28.11
C PRO A 223 20.50 -18.74 26.65
N TYR A 224 21.73 -18.42 26.25
CA TYR A 224 22.06 -18.01 24.89
C TYR A 224 21.52 -18.97 23.82
N ALA A 225 21.65 -20.30 24.05
CA ALA A 225 21.13 -21.31 23.13
C ALA A 225 19.60 -21.22 22.92
N THR A 226 18.84 -20.85 23.96
CA THR A 226 17.40 -20.63 23.88
C THR A 226 17.11 -19.38 23.08
N VAL A 227 17.82 -18.28 23.33
CA VAL A 227 17.68 -17.02 22.59
C VAL A 227 17.99 -17.22 21.10
N ALA A 228 19.09 -17.87 20.77
CA ALA A 228 19.49 -18.15 19.39
C ALA A 228 18.45 -19.00 18.64
N ARG A 229 17.88 -20.03 19.29
CA ARG A 229 16.79 -20.84 18.74
C ARG A 229 15.57 -20.01 18.47
N VAL A 230 15.13 -19.22 19.44
CA VAL A 230 13.94 -18.37 19.34
C VAL A 230 14.12 -17.30 18.25
N LEU A 231 15.27 -16.64 18.17
CA LEU A 231 15.56 -15.67 17.12
C LEU A 231 15.51 -16.31 15.73
N LEU A 232 16.02 -17.52 15.56
CA LEU A 232 15.92 -18.25 14.30
C LEU A 232 14.45 -18.55 13.94
N GLU A 233 13.65 -19.02 14.91
CA GLU A 233 12.22 -19.30 14.70
C GLU A 233 11.45 -18.03 14.34
N LEU A 234 11.70 -16.91 15.03
CA LEU A 234 11.10 -15.60 14.73
C LEU A 234 11.57 -15.04 13.38
N SER A 235 12.82 -15.25 12.99
CA SER A 235 13.36 -14.85 11.69
C SER A 235 12.75 -15.67 10.56
N LEU A 236 12.63 -16.98 10.72
CA LEU A 236 11.93 -17.84 9.75
C LEU A 236 10.45 -17.50 9.60
N ALA A 237 9.82 -17.02 10.67
CA ALA A 237 8.45 -16.51 10.67
C ALA A 237 8.32 -15.08 10.10
N GLY A 238 9.44 -14.41 9.77
CA GLY A 238 9.46 -13.03 9.26
C GLY A 238 9.10 -11.97 10.30
N ILE A 239 9.20 -12.29 11.58
CA ILE A 239 8.87 -11.39 12.71
C ILE A 239 10.07 -10.50 13.09
N VAL A 240 11.28 -11.00 12.90
CA VAL A 240 12.54 -10.29 13.13
C VAL A 240 13.44 -10.42 11.92
N GLU A 241 14.25 -9.39 11.67
CA GLU A 241 15.26 -9.37 10.61
C GLU A 241 16.65 -9.34 11.24
N GLU A 242 17.56 -10.12 10.66
CA GLU A 242 18.97 -10.07 11.02
C GLU A 242 19.62 -8.91 10.26
N THR A 243 20.22 -7.97 11.00
CA THR A 243 20.98 -6.87 10.42
C THR A 243 22.46 -7.20 10.42
N PRO A 244 23.20 -6.96 9.31
CA PRO A 244 24.62 -7.27 9.20
C PRO A 244 25.50 -6.47 10.16
#